data_1c85e123be84f33f1e013d0cce32f444
#
_entry.id   1c85e123be84f33f1e013d0cce32f444
#
_cell.length_a   1.000
_cell.length_b   1.000
_cell.length_c   1.000
_cell.angle_alpha   90.00
_cell.angle_beta   90.00
_cell.angle_gamma   90.00
#
_symmetry.space_group_name_H-M   'P 1'
#
loop_
_entity.id
_entity.type
_entity.pdbx_description
1 polymer ?
#
loop_
_entity_poly.entity_id
_entity_poly.type
_entity_poly.pdbx_seq_one_letter_code
_entity_poly.pdbx_strand_id
1 'polypeptide(L)'
;MTYSKIRTALFTAVCCFVSALLPPFVSAEAVVDPEFGYSLDIPEGYAVSGHTEDGKSYLFTHTGLPVQLVLRLYSDSVYANPGSALTGSIQKLGSNNETVSFTWGGIPSAIVNFEMTLNDVPSKGWGVAAALPEKNAILVLLCYVDKEKYDGCNQFIVSTVNSLAVGKGGLDTPGIITAYAYPKEGEKKCTLEIGGKKAAASIDLIDSEAAQFVVDCEYDVLKLYAGHPKWKEAWERYYRMIFRDSYGRLHNTAESIRAALTGGKKKKALSDAALNEILLDWVQGFEYKRSGLNDSDFTNLVDCISGKGSDCDSRSLLLCVLLTHYGIKSALFISPQYAHAVYGADIKSDGAKISAGGTDFLLGETTAKGIKPGLIAEDMSDTAKWFPVLLP
;
A
#
# COMPACT_ATOMS: atom_id res chain seq x y z
N MET A 1 32.44 1.23 -28.61
CA MET A 1 31.33 2.22 -28.77
C MET A 1 30.69 2.33 -27.40
N THR A 2 30.78 3.50 -26.80
CA THR A 2 30.62 3.70 -25.36
C THR A 2 29.14 3.71 -24.93
N TYR A 3 28.83 3.08 -23.82
CA TYR A 3 27.53 2.98 -23.09
C TYR A 3 26.70 4.28 -23.03
N SER A 4 27.34 5.43 -23.14
CA SER A 4 26.72 6.76 -23.10
C SER A 4 25.86 7.12 -24.34
N LYS A 5 26.20 6.62 -25.52
CA LYS A 5 25.45 6.95 -26.77
C LYS A 5 24.16 6.12 -26.91
N ILE A 6 24.08 4.99 -26.25
CA ILE A 6 22.95 4.05 -26.36
C ILE A 6 21.78 4.52 -25.49
N ARG A 7 22.07 5.13 -24.32
CA ARG A 7 21.01 5.74 -23.45
C ARG A 7 20.24 6.85 -24.18
N THR A 8 20.90 7.61 -25.05
CA THR A 8 20.28 8.74 -25.76
C THR A 8 19.28 8.29 -26.83
N ALA A 9 19.51 7.17 -27.50
CA ALA A 9 18.66 6.71 -28.59
C ALA A 9 17.31 6.15 -28.12
N LEU A 10 17.26 5.54 -26.92
CA LEU A 10 16.05 4.96 -26.38
C LEU A 10 15.05 6.03 -25.89
N PHE A 11 15.61 7.13 -25.38
CA PHE A 11 14.82 8.26 -24.88
C PHE A 11 14.46 9.28 -25.98
N THR A 12 15.18 9.35 -27.05
CA THR A 12 14.85 10.25 -28.17
C THR A 12 13.55 9.86 -28.87
N ALA A 13 13.18 8.59 -28.85
CA ALA A 13 11.91 8.14 -29.42
C ALA A 13 10.72 8.43 -28.46
N VAL A 14 10.96 8.63 -27.15
CA VAL A 14 9.93 8.85 -26.12
C VAL A 14 10.09 10.19 -25.42
N CYS A 15 11.33 10.67 -25.20
CA CYS A 15 11.64 11.93 -24.51
C CYS A 15 13.08 12.37 -24.78
N CYS A 16 13.36 13.68 -24.98
CA CYS A 16 14.70 14.24 -24.93
C CYS A 16 15.10 14.45 -23.45
N PHE A 17 16.13 13.75 -22.97
CA PHE A 17 16.68 13.95 -21.61
C PHE A 17 17.90 14.85 -21.65
N VAL A 18 17.93 15.81 -20.73
CA VAL A 18 19.09 16.64 -20.44
C VAL A 18 19.78 16.10 -19.20
N SER A 19 21.09 15.80 -19.32
CA SER A 19 21.93 15.46 -18.17
C SER A 19 22.23 16.72 -17.36
N ALA A 20 21.34 17.11 -16.47
CA ALA A 20 21.62 18.12 -15.46
C ALA A 20 22.27 17.46 -14.25
N LEU A 21 23.17 18.17 -13.58
CA LEU A 21 23.76 17.78 -12.30
C LEU A 21 22.62 17.47 -11.31
N LEU A 22 22.46 16.19 -11.00
CA LEU A 22 21.44 15.71 -10.06
C LEU A 22 21.74 16.23 -8.65
N PRO A 23 20.75 16.71 -7.91
CA PRO A 23 20.90 16.91 -6.48
C PRO A 23 21.18 15.58 -5.77
N PRO A 24 21.81 15.60 -4.58
CA PRO A 24 22.19 14.39 -3.88
C PRO A 24 20.96 13.52 -3.58
N PHE A 25 21.12 12.22 -3.75
CA PHE A 25 20.21 11.11 -3.51
C PHE A 25 19.04 11.48 -2.57
N VAL A 26 17.86 11.62 -3.15
CA VAL A 26 16.61 11.60 -2.37
C VAL A 26 16.37 10.13 -2.01
N SER A 27 16.41 9.82 -0.72
CA SER A 27 15.91 8.56 -0.17
C SER A 27 14.47 8.35 -0.68
N ALA A 28 14.08 7.13 -0.98
CA ALA A 28 12.73 6.84 -1.49
C ALA A 28 11.69 7.14 -0.39
N GLU A 29 11.35 8.41 -0.26
CA GLU A 29 10.06 8.85 0.27
C GLU A 29 9.02 8.62 -0.82
N ALA A 30 7.74 8.46 -0.43
CA ALA A 30 6.67 8.33 -1.39
C ALA A 30 6.76 9.44 -2.45
N VAL A 31 6.72 9.06 -3.72
CA VAL A 31 6.66 10.04 -4.81
C VAL A 31 5.27 10.67 -4.77
N VAL A 32 5.18 11.93 -4.39
CA VAL A 32 3.91 12.65 -4.29
C VAL A 32 3.92 13.81 -5.27
N ASP A 33 2.91 13.85 -6.11
CA ASP A 33 2.68 14.97 -7.03
C ASP A 33 1.34 15.66 -6.67
N PRO A 34 1.38 16.71 -5.86
CA PRO A 34 0.16 17.42 -5.46
C PRO A 34 -0.46 18.22 -6.61
N GLU A 35 0.30 18.56 -7.64
CA GLU A 35 -0.20 19.24 -8.82
C GLU A 35 -1.10 18.32 -9.64
N PHE A 36 -0.66 17.09 -9.91
CA PHE A 36 -1.44 16.13 -10.70
C PHE A 36 -2.30 15.20 -9.83
N GLY A 37 -2.16 15.25 -8.51
CA GLY A 37 -3.02 14.53 -7.58
C GLY A 37 -2.79 13.02 -7.59
N TYR A 38 -1.55 12.56 -7.68
CA TYR A 38 -1.17 11.15 -7.52
C TYR A 38 -0.02 10.96 -6.54
N SER A 39 0.11 9.76 -6.03
CA SER A 39 1.27 9.33 -5.24
C SER A 39 1.66 7.88 -5.54
N LEU A 40 2.92 7.56 -5.25
CA LEU A 40 3.50 6.21 -5.35
C LEU A 40 4.31 5.93 -4.09
N ASP A 41 3.99 4.86 -3.38
CA ASP A 41 4.80 4.33 -2.27
C ASP A 41 5.67 3.18 -2.81
N ILE A 42 6.69 3.55 -3.63
CA ILE A 42 7.55 2.58 -4.30
C ILE A 42 8.52 1.91 -3.32
N PRO A 43 8.93 0.63 -3.56
CA PRO A 43 9.92 -0.04 -2.72
C PRO A 43 11.23 0.74 -2.61
N GLU A 44 11.92 0.55 -1.50
CA GLU A 44 13.14 1.27 -1.17
C GLU A 44 14.28 1.01 -2.18
N GLY A 45 15.03 2.04 -2.54
CA GLY A 45 16.22 1.89 -3.39
C GLY A 45 16.05 2.37 -4.82
N TYR A 46 14.87 2.86 -5.21
CA TYR A 46 14.75 3.59 -6.47
C TYR A 46 15.43 4.95 -6.40
N ALA A 47 16.03 5.36 -7.51
CA ALA A 47 16.60 6.69 -7.71
C ALA A 47 16.19 7.21 -9.10
N VAL A 48 15.94 8.50 -9.20
CA VAL A 48 15.69 9.16 -10.49
C VAL A 48 16.99 9.12 -11.29
N SER A 49 16.98 8.43 -12.43
CA SER A 49 18.12 8.33 -13.34
C SER A 49 17.97 9.17 -14.59
N GLY A 50 16.79 9.73 -14.84
CA GLY A 50 16.53 10.63 -15.95
C GLY A 50 15.14 11.28 -15.85
N HIS A 51 14.99 12.46 -16.45
CA HIS A 51 13.71 13.16 -16.56
C HIS A 51 13.68 14.02 -17.84
N THR A 52 12.49 14.42 -18.28
CA THR A 52 12.32 15.41 -19.36
C THR A 52 12.35 16.83 -18.81
N GLU A 53 12.73 17.81 -19.65
CA GLU A 53 12.76 19.24 -19.28
C GLU A 53 11.37 19.77 -18.86
N ASP A 54 10.30 19.22 -19.45
CA ASP A 54 8.91 19.58 -19.12
C ASP A 54 8.42 18.98 -17.79
N GLY A 55 9.25 18.21 -17.07
CA GLY A 55 8.91 17.57 -15.80
C GLY A 55 7.81 16.51 -15.88
N LYS A 56 7.43 16.06 -17.10
CA LYS A 56 6.32 15.12 -17.31
C LYS A 56 6.74 13.68 -17.52
N SER A 57 8.05 13.40 -17.55
CA SER A 57 8.58 12.04 -17.61
C SER A 57 9.73 11.84 -16.68
N TYR A 58 9.71 10.71 -16.00
CA TYR A 58 10.77 10.28 -15.10
C TYR A 58 11.16 8.84 -15.40
N LEU A 59 12.45 8.55 -15.35
CA LEU A 59 13.00 7.21 -15.30
C LEU A 59 13.60 7.00 -13.92
N PHE A 60 13.14 5.97 -13.24
CA PHE A 60 13.71 5.51 -11.98
C PHE A 60 14.45 4.20 -12.25
N THR A 61 15.62 4.04 -11.65
CA THR A 61 16.37 2.77 -11.62
C THR A 61 16.57 2.35 -10.19
N HIS A 62 16.41 1.06 -9.91
CA HIS A 62 16.66 0.54 -8.58
C HIS A 62 18.16 0.25 -8.39
N THR A 63 18.71 0.61 -7.21
CA THR A 63 20.17 0.51 -6.95
C THR A 63 20.66 -0.92 -6.73
N GLY A 64 19.81 -1.82 -6.23
CA GLY A 64 20.13 -3.20 -5.90
C GLY A 64 19.50 -4.25 -6.81
N LEU A 65 18.43 -3.90 -7.54
CA LEU A 65 17.72 -4.79 -8.46
C LEU A 65 17.76 -4.22 -9.88
N PRO A 66 17.74 -5.05 -10.92
CA PRO A 66 17.78 -4.59 -12.30
C PRO A 66 16.42 -4.04 -12.81
N VAL A 67 15.56 -3.56 -11.92
CA VAL A 67 14.22 -3.09 -12.24
C VAL A 67 14.25 -1.61 -12.61
N GLN A 68 13.48 -1.25 -13.62
CA GLN A 68 13.28 0.12 -14.07
C GLN A 68 11.80 0.49 -14.01
N LEU A 69 11.52 1.74 -13.61
CA LEU A 69 10.20 2.33 -13.60
C LEU A 69 10.19 3.59 -14.43
N VAL A 70 9.32 3.64 -15.44
CA VAL A 70 9.04 4.85 -16.23
C VAL A 70 7.70 5.41 -15.78
N LEU A 71 7.67 6.70 -15.46
CA LEU A 71 6.48 7.47 -15.21
C LEU A 71 6.34 8.51 -16.32
N ARG A 72 5.16 8.61 -16.94
CA ARG A 72 4.86 9.61 -17.96
C ARG A 72 3.47 10.20 -17.74
N LEU A 73 3.40 11.54 -17.78
CA LEU A 73 2.16 12.30 -17.80
C LEU A 73 1.84 12.74 -19.22
N TYR A 74 0.63 12.52 -19.66
CA TYR A 74 0.10 13.00 -20.93
C TYR A 74 -1.07 13.94 -20.67
N SER A 75 -1.19 15.01 -21.46
CA SER A 75 -2.43 15.79 -21.52
C SER A 75 -3.50 15.01 -22.30
N ASP A 76 -4.76 15.25 -22.03
CA ASP A 76 -5.91 14.66 -22.74
C ASP A 76 -5.93 14.99 -24.25
N SER A 77 -5.25 16.08 -24.66
CA SER A 77 -5.09 16.43 -26.07
C SER A 77 -4.18 15.48 -26.84
N VAL A 78 -3.35 14.67 -26.14
CA VAL A 78 -2.43 13.72 -26.79
C VAL A 78 -3.10 12.34 -26.97
N TYR A 79 -3.82 11.89 -25.98
CA TYR A 79 -4.54 10.62 -25.99
C TYR A 79 -5.94 10.78 -25.40
N ALA A 80 -6.92 10.19 -26.05
CA ALA A 80 -8.32 10.32 -25.65
C ALA A 80 -8.68 9.58 -24.36
N ASN A 81 -7.92 8.55 -23.96
CA ASN A 81 -8.18 7.72 -22.79
C ASN A 81 -6.92 6.94 -22.35
N PRO A 82 -6.92 6.36 -21.13
CA PRO A 82 -5.80 5.57 -20.61
C PRO A 82 -5.38 4.39 -21.51
N GLY A 83 -6.34 3.70 -22.12
CA GLY A 83 -6.05 2.58 -23.02
C GLY A 83 -5.23 3.02 -24.22
N SER A 84 -5.61 4.10 -24.90
CA SER A 84 -4.84 4.65 -26.02
C SER A 84 -3.48 5.18 -25.61
N ALA A 85 -3.38 5.78 -24.42
CA ALA A 85 -2.10 6.27 -23.88
C ALA A 85 -1.13 5.13 -23.58
N LEU A 86 -1.61 4.06 -22.94
CA LEU A 86 -0.81 2.89 -22.61
C LEU A 86 -0.37 2.16 -23.88
N THR A 87 -1.30 1.87 -24.80
CA THR A 87 -0.99 1.26 -26.11
C THR A 87 0.05 2.06 -26.88
N GLY A 88 -0.16 3.37 -27.02
CA GLY A 88 0.80 4.24 -27.71
C GLY A 88 2.16 4.31 -27.02
N SER A 89 2.22 4.19 -25.70
CA SER A 89 3.46 4.17 -24.95
C SER A 89 4.26 2.89 -25.17
N ILE A 90 3.63 1.71 -25.10
CA ILE A 90 4.33 0.43 -25.30
C ILE A 90 4.70 0.20 -26.77
N GLN A 91 3.88 0.67 -27.73
CA GLN A 91 4.21 0.59 -29.15
C GLN A 91 5.47 1.39 -29.50
N LYS A 92 5.68 2.56 -28.87
CA LYS A 92 6.92 3.34 -29.02
C LYS A 92 8.17 2.59 -28.53
N LEU A 93 7.99 1.61 -27.66
CA LEU A 93 9.02 0.71 -27.16
C LEU A 93 9.11 -0.60 -27.96
N GLY A 94 8.39 -0.71 -29.07
CA GLY A 94 8.38 -1.89 -29.93
C GLY A 94 7.53 -3.05 -29.43
N SER A 95 6.68 -2.84 -28.43
CA SER A 95 5.76 -3.86 -27.91
C SER A 95 4.42 -3.79 -28.65
N ASN A 96 3.86 -4.97 -28.98
CA ASN A 96 2.55 -5.12 -29.61
C ASN A 96 1.55 -5.87 -28.71
N ASN A 97 1.81 -5.93 -27.38
CA ASN A 97 0.92 -6.57 -26.44
C ASN A 97 -0.43 -5.81 -26.36
N GLU A 98 -1.51 -6.57 -26.20
CA GLU A 98 -2.85 -6.02 -26.06
C GLU A 98 -3.04 -5.37 -24.69
N THR A 99 -3.58 -4.16 -24.68
CA THR A 99 -3.94 -3.44 -23.45
C THR A 99 -5.41 -3.67 -23.12
N VAL A 100 -5.70 -3.86 -21.84
CA VAL A 100 -7.07 -4.04 -21.35
C VAL A 100 -7.51 -2.78 -20.61
N SER A 101 -8.61 -2.18 -21.07
CA SER A 101 -9.25 -1.03 -20.39
C SER A 101 -10.26 -1.50 -19.36
N PHE A 102 -10.27 -0.85 -18.19
CA PHE A 102 -11.20 -1.14 -17.09
C PHE A 102 -11.45 0.10 -16.24
N THR A 103 -12.30 -0.03 -15.23
CA THR A 103 -12.54 1.05 -14.25
C THR A 103 -11.93 0.65 -12.91
N TRP A 104 -11.03 1.49 -12.41
CA TRP A 104 -10.35 1.31 -11.13
C TRP A 104 -10.84 2.35 -10.13
N GLY A 105 -11.62 1.94 -9.11
CA GLY A 105 -12.18 2.86 -8.13
C GLY A 105 -13.00 4.01 -8.73
N GLY A 106 -13.71 3.78 -9.84
CA GLY A 106 -14.43 4.81 -10.58
C GLY A 106 -13.57 5.60 -11.60
N ILE A 107 -12.26 5.33 -11.67
CA ILE A 107 -11.30 6.02 -12.55
C ILE A 107 -11.10 5.18 -13.81
N PRO A 108 -11.28 5.75 -15.03
CA PRO A 108 -10.89 5.08 -16.26
C PRO A 108 -9.42 4.71 -16.24
N SER A 109 -9.10 3.45 -16.51
CA SER A 109 -7.75 2.90 -16.39
C SER A 109 -7.48 1.86 -17.46
N ALA A 110 -6.21 1.49 -17.63
CA ALA A 110 -5.79 0.41 -18.50
C ALA A 110 -4.58 -0.32 -17.91
N ILE A 111 -4.41 -1.58 -18.31
CA ILE A 111 -3.34 -2.45 -17.85
C ILE A 111 -2.79 -3.31 -19.00
N VAL A 112 -1.54 -3.69 -18.90
CA VAL A 112 -0.87 -4.63 -19.80
C VAL A 112 0.25 -5.37 -19.10
N ASN A 113 0.37 -6.69 -19.30
CA ASN A 113 1.63 -7.39 -19.13
C ASN A 113 2.32 -7.37 -20.49
N PHE A 114 3.51 -6.75 -20.60
CA PHE A 114 4.14 -6.49 -21.88
C PHE A 114 5.54 -7.07 -21.98
N GLU A 115 5.91 -7.41 -23.21
CA GLU A 115 7.27 -7.78 -23.61
C GLU A 115 7.76 -6.81 -24.69
N MET A 116 9.04 -6.49 -24.63
CA MET A 116 9.71 -5.61 -25.60
C MET A 116 11.17 -6.00 -25.73
N THR A 117 11.84 -5.46 -26.74
CA THR A 117 13.29 -5.61 -26.86
C THR A 117 13.93 -4.23 -26.79
N LEU A 118 14.74 -4.00 -25.78
CA LEU A 118 15.47 -2.75 -25.56
C LEU A 118 16.95 -2.97 -25.76
N ASN A 119 17.55 -2.30 -26.79
CA ASN A 119 18.98 -2.43 -27.09
C ASN A 119 19.40 -3.91 -27.22
N ASP A 120 18.64 -4.69 -27.96
CA ASP A 120 18.82 -6.13 -28.18
C ASP A 120 18.62 -7.00 -26.91
N VAL A 121 18.16 -6.44 -25.81
CA VAL A 121 17.83 -7.18 -24.58
C VAL A 121 16.32 -7.37 -24.49
N PRO A 122 15.81 -8.62 -24.54
CA PRO A 122 14.42 -8.91 -24.27
C PRO A 122 14.06 -8.47 -22.84
N SER A 123 12.98 -7.73 -22.70
CA SER A 123 12.50 -7.20 -21.42
C SER A 123 11.01 -7.51 -21.22
N LYS A 124 10.58 -7.65 -19.97
CA LYS A 124 9.20 -7.95 -19.60
C LYS A 124 8.79 -7.14 -18.36
N GLY A 125 7.51 -6.78 -18.31
CA GLY A 125 7.00 -6.00 -17.18
C GLY A 125 5.51 -5.79 -17.19
N TRP A 126 5.07 -4.94 -16.25
CA TRP A 126 3.71 -4.46 -16.14
C TRP A 126 3.62 -2.98 -16.50
N GLY A 127 2.61 -2.64 -17.29
CA GLY A 127 2.23 -1.28 -17.58
C GLY A 127 0.82 -0.99 -17.14
N VAL A 128 0.61 0.20 -16.59
CA VAL A 128 -0.73 0.71 -16.25
C VAL A 128 -0.87 2.15 -16.72
N ALA A 129 -2.11 2.53 -16.99
CA ALA A 129 -2.47 3.94 -17.17
C ALA A 129 -3.74 4.25 -16.37
N ALA A 130 -3.80 5.44 -15.80
CA ALA A 130 -4.96 5.93 -15.08
C ALA A 130 -5.27 7.38 -15.49
N ALA A 131 -6.55 7.71 -15.62
CA ALA A 131 -6.97 9.09 -15.77
C ALA A 131 -6.72 9.87 -14.48
N LEU A 132 -6.32 11.13 -14.62
CA LEU A 132 -6.19 12.10 -13.54
C LEU A 132 -7.29 13.17 -13.71
N PRO A 133 -8.50 12.92 -13.16
CA PRO A 133 -9.69 13.69 -13.57
C PRO A 133 -9.63 15.17 -13.22
N GLU A 134 -8.94 15.53 -12.11
CA GLU A 134 -8.83 16.93 -11.66
C GLU A 134 -7.95 17.79 -12.60
N LYS A 135 -7.13 17.15 -13.45
CA LYS A 135 -6.12 17.83 -14.29
C LYS A 135 -6.26 17.55 -15.78
N ASN A 136 -7.29 16.83 -16.21
CA ASN A 136 -7.45 16.40 -17.59
C ASN A 136 -6.16 15.79 -18.15
N ALA A 137 -5.56 14.89 -17.40
CA ALA A 137 -4.30 14.24 -17.74
C ALA A 137 -4.41 12.72 -17.58
N ILE A 138 -3.45 12.02 -18.15
CA ILE A 138 -3.32 10.57 -18.04
C ILE A 138 -1.91 10.26 -17.53
N LEU A 139 -1.83 9.53 -16.44
CA LEU A 139 -0.59 8.96 -15.93
C LEU A 139 -0.37 7.58 -16.55
N VAL A 140 0.83 7.33 -17.05
CA VAL A 140 1.29 6.01 -17.50
C VAL A 140 2.48 5.60 -16.66
N LEU A 141 2.46 4.38 -16.12
CA LEU A 141 3.57 3.72 -15.45
C LEU A 141 3.96 2.47 -16.25
N LEU A 142 5.25 2.29 -16.47
CA LEU A 142 5.83 1.07 -17.05
C LEU A 142 6.94 0.59 -16.12
N CYS A 143 6.77 -0.57 -15.50
CA CYS A 143 7.77 -1.16 -14.62
C CYS A 143 8.24 -2.49 -15.23
N TYR A 144 9.55 -2.65 -15.46
CA TYR A 144 10.09 -3.76 -16.24
C TYR A 144 11.52 -4.13 -15.86
N VAL A 145 11.93 -5.30 -16.34
CA VAL A 145 13.24 -5.88 -16.11
C VAL A 145 13.64 -6.72 -17.35
N ASP A 146 14.92 -7.10 -17.46
CA ASP A 146 15.36 -8.11 -18.43
C ASP A 146 14.52 -9.38 -18.28
N LYS A 147 14.02 -9.95 -19.38
CA LYS A 147 13.07 -11.07 -19.38
C LYS A 147 13.57 -12.29 -18.58
N GLU A 148 14.87 -12.57 -18.63
CA GLU A 148 15.49 -13.68 -17.88
C GLU A 148 15.40 -13.51 -16.36
N LYS A 149 15.25 -12.28 -15.87
CA LYS A 149 15.17 -11.94 -14.45
C LYS A 149 13.72 -11.71 -13.98
N TYR A 150 12.75 -11.76 -14.90
CA TYR A 150 11.38 -11.36 -14.63
C TYR A 150 10.73 -12.16 -13.51
N ASP A 151 10.89 -13.49 -13.50
CA ASP A 151 10.25 -14.34 -12.50
C ASP A 151 10.74 -14.02 -11.06
N GLY A 152 12.03 -13.67 -10.92
CA GLY A 152 12.60 -13.26 -9.63
C GLY A 152 12.28 -11.81 -9.21
N CYS A 153 11.75 -11.00 -10.13
CA CYS A 153 11.42 -9.59 -9.88
C CYS A 153 9.92 -9.27 -10.03
N ASN A 154 9.09 -10.25 -10.41
CA ASN A 154 7.68 -9.99 -10.74
C ASN A 154 6.92 -9.40 -9.55
N GLN A 155 7.07 -9.95 -8.35
CA GLN A 155 6.39 -9.41 -7.16
C GLN A 155 6.84 -7.98 -6.83
N PHE A 156 8.12 -7.69 -7.01
CA PHE A 156 8.65 -6.34 -6.85
C PHE A 156 8.05 -5.35 -7.87
N ILE A 157 7.91 -5.78 -9.13
CA ILE A 157 7.27 -4.98 -10.19
C ILE A 157 5.79 -4.76 -9.87
N VAL A 158 5.06 -5.81 -9.46
CA VAL A 158 3.65 -5.73 -9.06
C VAL A 158 3.47 -4.78 -7.89
N SER A 159 4.25 -4.92 -6.83
CA SER A 159 4.23 -4.06 -5.65
C SER A 159 4.51 -2.59 -6.03
N THR A 160 5.51 -2.34 -6.89
CA THR A 160 5.83 -0.99 -7.38
C THR A 160 4.62 -0.35 -8.08
N VAL A 161 3.98 -1.06 -8.99
CA VAL A 161 2.84 -0.54 -9.77
C VAL A 161 1.57 -0.43 -8.91
N ASN A 162 1.34 -1.39 -8.01
CA ASN A 162 0.21 -1.38 -7.07
C ASN A 162 0.27 -0.22 -6.07
N SER A 163 1.45 0.38 -5.88
CA SER A 163 1.61 1.52 -4.97
C SER A 163 0.97 2.81 -5.48
N LEU A 164 0.55 2.87 -6.75
CA LEU A 164 -0.13 4.03 -7.32
C LEU A 164 -1.43 4.35 -6.56
N ALA A 165 -1.58 5.61 -6.15
CA ALA A 165 -2.81 6.18 -5.62
C ALA A 165 -3.16 7.45 -6.41
N VAL A 166 -4.45 7.66 -6.72
CA VAL A 166 -4.94 8.80 -7.50
C VAL A 166 -6.04 9.51 -6.72
N GLY A 167 -5.93 10.83 -6.62
CA GLY A 167 -6.90 11.70 -5.97
C GLY A 167 -6.92 11.55 -4.44
N LYS A 168 -7.84 12.28 -3.81
CA LYS A 168 -8.01 12.26 -2.33
C LYS A 168 -8.55 10.93 -1.79
N GLY A 169 -9.23 10.14 -2.63
CA GLY A 169 -9.74 8.82 -2.30
C GLY A 169 -8.77 7.68 -2.65
N GLY A 170 -7.50 7.98 -2.90
CA GLY A 170 -6.50 6.97 -3.28
C GLY A 170 -6.26 5.88 -2.24
N LEU A 171 -6.62 6.13 -0.97
CA LEU A 171 -6.60 5.14 0.10
C LEU A 171 -7.83 4.21 0.10
N ASP A 172 -8.96 4.66 -0.47
CA ASP A 172 -10.21 3.89 -0.49
C ASP A 172 -10.23 2.80 -1.58
N THR A 173 -9.18 2.74 -2.40
CA THR A 173 -9.12 1.84 -3.54
C THR A 173 -7.89 0.93 -3.46
N PRO A 174 -8.05 -0.41 -3.54
CA PRO A 174 -6.94 -1.34 -3.65
C PRO A 174 -6.02 -1.02 -4.82
N GLY A 175 -4.79 -1.55 -4.80
CA GLY A 175 -3.82 -1.35 -5.89
C GLY A 175 -4.39 -1.72 -7.26
N ILE A 176 -3.95 -1.01 -8.30
CA ILE A 176 -4.52 -1.11 -9.65
C ILE A 176 -4.43 -2.51 -10.27
N ILE A 177 -3.32 -3.24 -10.04
CA ILE A 177 -3.17 -4.64 -10.50
C ILE A 177 -4.07 -5.55 -9.68
N THR A 178 -4.12 -5.37 -8.35
CA THR A 178 -4.98 -6.19 -7.47
C THR A 178 -6.45 -6.01 -7.82
N ALA A 179 -6.91 -4.78 -8.05
CA ALA A 179 -8.29 -4.50 -8.43
C ALA A 179 -8.68 -5.11 -9.80
N TYR A 180 -7.71 -5.21 -10.71
CA TYR A 180 -7.92 -5.86 -12.01
C TYR A 180 -7.94 -7.39 -11.90
N ALA A 181 -7.00 -7.96 -11.13
CA ALA A 181 -6.86 -9.41 -11.00
C ALA A 181 -7.98 -10.05 -10.17
N TYR A 182 -8.52 -9.29 -9.21
CA TYR A 182 -9.57 -9.73 -8.27
C TYR A 182 -10.79 -8.80 -8.36
N PRO A 183 -11.56 -8.87 -9.45
CA PRO A 183 -12.77 -8.06 -9.59
C PRO A 183 -13.81 -8.48 -8.55
N LYS A 184 -14.66 -7.53 -8.13
CA LYS A 184 -15.72 -7.80 -7.15
C LYS A 184 -16.66 -8.90 -7.64
N GLU A 185 -16.96 -9.86 -6.75
CA GLU A 185 -17.81 -11.02 -7.04
C GLU A 185 -19.17 -10.97 -6.34
N GLY A 186 -19.35 -10.01 -5.42
CA GLY A 186 -20.61 -9.82 -4.71
C GLY A 186 -20.45 -9.85 -3.20
N GLU A 187 -21.47 -9.37 -2.50
CA GLU A 187 -21.42 -9.18 -1.06
C GLU A 187 -21.70 -10.45 -0.26
N LYS A 188 -20.85 -10.72 0.72
CA LYS A 188 -21.09 -11.67 1.80
C LYS A 188 -21.43 -10.92 3.08
N LYS A 189 -22.62 -11.16 3.62
CA LYS A 189 -23.04 -10.60 4.91
C LYS A 189 -22.58 -11.49 6.06
N CYS A 190 -22.03 -10.88 7.10
CA CYS A 190 -21.69 -11.53 8.36
C CYS A 190 -22.16 -10.68 9.54
N THR A 191 -22.29 -11.30 10.70
CA THR A 191 -22.64 -10.60 11.95
C THR A 191 -21.44 -10.64 12.87
N LEU A 192 -20.95 -9.48 13.26
CA LEU A 192 -19.89 -9.32 14.24
C LEU A 192 -20.49 -8.99 15.60
N GLU A 193 -20.00 -9.65 16.65
CA GLU A 193 -20.38 -9.35 18.04
C GLU A 193 -19.26 -8.51 18.68
N ILE A 194 -19.56 -7.26 19.02
CA ILE A 194 -18.61 -6.30 19.54
C ILE A 194 -19.24 -5.43 20.64
N GLY A 195 -18.60 -5.34 21.80
CA GLY A 195 -19.12 -4.56 22.94
C GLY A 195 -20.55 -4.93 23.33
N GLY A 196 -20.92 -6.20 23.23
CA GLY A 196 -22.28 -6.69 23.49
C GLY A 196 -23.33 -6.25 22.48
N LYS A 197 -22.91 -5.78 21.28
CA LYS A 197 -23.76 -5.37 20.16
C LYS A 197 -23.50 -6.25 18.95
N LYS A 198 -24.50 -6.33 18.06
CA LYS A 198 -24.39 -7.01 16.77
C LYS A 198 -24.26 -5.97 15.65
N ALA A 199 -23.16 -6.04 14.92
CA ALA A 199 -22.93 -5.26 13.71
C ALA A 199 -23.15 -6.16 12.48
N ALA A 200 -23.99 -5.72 11.55
CA ALA A 200 -24.17 -6.39 10.26
C ALA A 200 -23.09 -5.91 9.30
N ALA A 201 -22.02 -6.67 9.21
CA ALA A 201 -20.91 -6.38 8.29
C ALA A 201 -21.15 -6.95 6.90
N SER A 202 -20.52 -6.33 5.90
CA SER A 202 -20.53 -6.80 4.51
C SER A 202 -19.11 -6.71 3.95
N ILE A 203 -18.64 -7.81 3.38
CA ILE A 203 -17.36 -7.92 2.68
C ILE A 203 -17.61 -8.52 1.30
N ASP A 204 -16.78 -8.23 0.31
CA ASP A 204 -16.87 -8.89 -0.99
C ASP A 204 -16.35 -10.34 -0.91
N LEU A 205 -16.91 -11.24 -1.69
CA LEU A 205 -16.53 -12.66 -1.70
C LEU A 205 -15.05 -12.86 -2.04
N ILE A 206 -14.50 -12.00 -2.90
CA ILE A 206 -13.12 -12.07 -3.36
C ILE A 206 -12.13 -11.36 -2.41
N ASP A 207 -12.61 -10.54 -1.46
CA ASP A 207 -11.74 -9.68 -0.66
C ASP A 207 -10.69 -10.43 0.16
N SER A 208 -11.01 -11.62 0.67
CA SER A 208 -10.04 -12.43 1.44
C SER A 208 -8.87 -12.89 0.56
N GLU A 209 -9.15 -13.39 -0.65
CA GLU A 209 -8.13 -13.85 -1.59
C GLU A 209 -7.28 -12.68 -2.11
N ALA A 210 -7.94 -11.59 -2.48
CA ALA A 210 -7.28 -10.38 -2.96
C ALA A 210 -6.38 -9.74 -1.90
N ALA A 211 -6.83 -9.67 -0.64
CA ALA A 211 -6.03 -9.15 0.45
C ALA A 211 -4.85 -10.07 0.80
N GLN A 212 -5.02 -11.41 0.70
CA GLN A 212 -3.92 -12.35 0.89
C GLN A 212 -2.87 -12.21 -0.20
N PHE A 213 -3.28 -12.05 -1.46
CA PHE A 213 -2.34 -11.77 -2.56
C PHE A 213 -1.46 -10.55 -2.27
N VAL A 214 -2.02 -9.47 -1.69
CA VAL A 214 -1.23 -8.29 -1.33
C VAL A 214 -0.26 -8.61 -0.19
N VAL A 215 -0.70 -9.32 0.86
CA VAL A 215 0.18 -9.76 1.96
C VAL A 215 1.36 -10.55 1.42
N ASP A 216 1.11 -11.55 0.57
CA ASP A 216 2.15 -12.44 0.03
C ASP A 216 3.11 -11.67 -0.89
N CYS A 217 2.58 -10.80 -1.76
CA CYS A 217 3.38 -9.96 -2.64
C CYS A 217 4.31 -9.01 -1.85
N GLU A 218 3.76 -8.32 -0.86
CA GLU A 218 4.55 -7.39 -0.04
C GLU A 218 5.54 -8.10 0.88
N TYR A 219 5.23 -9.32 1.33
CA TYR A 219 6.16 -10.15 2.09
C TYR A 219 7.34 -10.62 1.22
N ASP A 220 7.09 -11.00 -0.03
CA ASP A 220 8.14 -11.34 -0.99
C ASP A 220 9.07 -10.14 -1.24
N VAL A 221 8.52 -8.95 -1.35
CA VAL A 221 9.31 -7.71 -1.44
C VAL A 221 10.11 -7.47 -0.17
N LEU A 222 9.48 -7.59 1.01
CA LEU A 222 10.15 -7.39 2.31
C LEU A 222 11.35 -8.32 2.50
N LYS A 223 11.26 -9.59 2.07
CA LYS A 223 12.36 -10.57 2.14
C LYS A 223 13.63 -10.10 1.41
N LEU A 224 13.50 -9.29 0.35
CA LEU A 224 14.65 -8.74 -0.38
C LEU A 224 15.47 -7.74 0.46
N TYR A 225 14.89 -7.22 1.53
CA TYR A 225 15.54 -6.28 2.43
C TYR A 225 16.11 -6.95 3.70
N ALA A 226 16.08 -8.27 3.80
CA ALA A 226 16.73 -9.00 4.91
C ALA A 226 18.23 -8.67 4.95
N GLY A 227 18.69 -8.05 6.04
CA GLY A 227 20.07 -7.60 6.20
C GLY A 227 20.44 -6.33 5.39
N HIS A 228 19.50 -5.71 4.67
CA HIS A 228 19.73 -4.46 3.96
C HIS A 228 19.68 -3.27 4.92
N PRO A 229 20.48 -2.19 4.72
CA PRO A 229 20.42 -0.99 5.58
C PRO A 229 19.04 -0.34 5.70
N LYS A 230 18.19 -0.45 4.68
CA LYS A 230 16.82 0.10 4.63
C LYS A 230 15.73 -0.92 5.05
N TRP A 231 16.07 -1.88 5.88
CA TRP A 231 15.12 -2.92 6.31
C TRP A 231 13.93 -2.36 7.12
N LYS A 232 14.17 -1.27 7.89
CA LYS A 232 13.09 -0.62 8.67
C LYS A 232 12.08 0.05 7.76
N GLU A 233 12.56 0.85 6.82
CA GLU A 233 11.74 1.54 5.82
C GLU A 233 10.93 0.53 4.98
N ALA A 234 11.56 -0.59 4.60
CA ALA A 234 10.86 -1.67 3.89
C ALA A 234 9.77 -2.32 4.76
N TRP A 235 10.00 -2.47 6.07
CA TRP A 235 8.98 -2.96 6.99
C TRP A 235 7.85 -1.95 7.20
N GLU A 236 8.16 -0.66 7.32
CA GLU A 236 7.15 0.39 7.39
C GLU A 236 6.28 0.37 6.13
N ARG A 237 6.92 0.25 4.95
CA ARG A 237 6.19 0.16 3.68
C ARG A 237 5.31 -1.10 3.59
N TYR A 238 5.80 -2.26 4.02
CA TYR A 238 5.03 -3.51 4.06
C TYR A 238 3.66 -3.31 4.75
N TYR A 239 3.65 -2.72 5.93
CA TYR A 239 2.42 -2.47 6.66
C TYR A 239 1.58 -1.34 6.06
N ARG A 240 2.20 -0.30 5.48
CA ARG A 240 1.45 0.76 4.77
C ARG A 240 0.71 0.20 3.54
N MET A 241 1.32 -0.70 2.78
CA MET A 241 0.68 -1.32 1.62
C MET A 241 -0.49 -2.22 2.01
N ILE A 242 -0.36 -3.01 3.06
CA ILE A 242 -1.46 -3.84 3.59
C ILE A 242 -2.57 -2.97 4.18
N PHE A 243 -2.21 -1.92 4.93
CA PHE A 243 -3.17 -0.94 5.44
C PHE A 243 -4.00 -0.34 4.31
N ARG A 244 -3.34 0.15 3.28
CA ARG A 244 -3.97 0.78 2.13
C ARG A 244 -4.93 -0.17 1.41
N ASP A 245 -4.51 -1.40 1.12
CA ASP A 245 -5.37 -2.40 0.48
C ASP A 245 -6.62 -2.71 1.31
N SER A 246 -6.42 -2.84 2.63
CA SER A 246 -7.49 -3.21 3.56
C SER A 246 -8.44 -2.07 3.88
N TYR A 247 -8.00 -0.81 3.79
CA TYR A 247 -8.78 0.35 4.17
C TYR A 247 -10.10 0.41 3.39
N GLY A 248 -10.04 0.41 2.07
CA GLY A 248 -11.25 0.41 1.24
C GLY A 248 -12.11 -0.84 1.38
N ARG A 249 -11.48 -2.04 1.53
CA ARG A 249 -12.21 -3.31 1.70
C ARG A 249 -13.03 -3.34 2.99
N LEU A 250 -12.52 -2.78 4.06
CA LEU A 250 -13.15 -2.77 5.37
C LEU A 250 -14.08 -1.57 5.63
N HIS A 251 -14.22 -0.64 4.67
CA HIS A 251 -15.01 0.57 4.83
C HIS A 251 -16.45 0.29 5.32
N ASN A 252 -17.20 -0.53 4.60
CA ASN A 252 -18.59 -0.85 4.96
C ASN A 252 -18.69 -1.58 6.31
N THR A 253 -17.70 -2.41 6.62
CA THR A 253 -17.64 -3.13 7.91
C THR A 253 -17.36 -2.15 9.05
N ALA A 254 -16.42 -1.22 8.88
CA ALA A 254 -16.11 -0.18 9.87
C ALA A 254 -17.33 0.71 10.17
N GLU A 255 -18.05 1.15 9.13
CA GLU A 255 -19.29 1.93 9.30
C GLU A 255 -20.37 1.12 10.02
N SER A 256 -20.52 -0.16 9.72
CA SER A 256 -21.48 -1.05 10.38
C SER A 256 -21.16 -1.24 11.87
N ILE A 257 -19.90 -1.41 12.23
CA ILE A 257 -19.42 -1.48 13.61
C ILE A 257 -19.73 -0.17 14.33
N ARG A 258 -19.38 0.97 13.75
CA ARG A 258 -19.65 2.30 14.31
C ARG A 258 -21.13 2.51 14.56
N ALA A 259 -21.98 2.19 13.59
CA ALA A 259 -23.44 2.33 13.72
C ALA A 259 -24.01 1.45 14.85
N ALA A 260 -23.53 0.21 14.99
CA ALA A 260 -23.95 -0.69 16.07
C ALA A 260 -23.54 -0.17 17.45
N LEU A 261 -22.30 0.31 17.60
CA LEU A 261 -21.77 0.81 18.87
C LEU A 261 -22.41 2.13 19.31
N THR A 262 -22.64 3.06 18.38
CA THR A 262 -23.23 4.37 18.67
C THR A 262 -24.76 4.35 18.79
N GLY A 263 -25.41 3.27 18.36
CA GLY A 263 -26.88 3.10 18.45
C GLY A 263 -27.68 4.07 17.60
N GLY A 264 -27.08 4.60 16.50
CA GLY A 264 -27.70 5.49 15.53
C GLY A 264 -27.83 6.94 16.02
N LYS A 265 -28.45 7.80 15.18
CA LYS A 265 -28.49 9.28 15.31
C LYS A 265 -29.07 9.85 16.63
N LYS A 266 -29.64 9.03 17.52
CA LYS A 266 -30.36 9.50 18.73
C LYS A 266 -29.64 9.24 20.05
N LYS A 267 -28.47 8.57 20.07
CA LYS A 267 -27.72 8.31 21.30
C LYS A 267 -26.49 9.21 21.39
N LYS A 268 -26.03 9.47 22.64
CA LYS A 268 -24.79 10.20 22.89
C LYS A 268 -23.64 9.47 22.20
N ALA A 269 -22.86 10.18 21.40
CA ALA A 269 -21.68 9.63 20.76
C ALA A 269 -20.73 9.05 21.83
N LEU A 270 -20.15 7.89 21.56
CA LEU A 270 -19.04 7.37 22.38
C LEU A 270 -17.86 8.35 22.26
N SER A 271 -17.11 8.51 23.37
CA SER A 271 -15.83 9.18 23.28
C SER A 271 -14.81 8.28 22.55
N ASP A 272 -13.80 8.89 21.95
CA ASP A 272 -12.72 8.16 21.27
C ASP A 272 -12.05 7.16 22.21
N ALA A 273 -11.84 7.52 23.47
CA ALA A 273 -11.29 6.61 24.49
C ALA A 273 -12.20 5.38 24.75
N ALA A 274 -13.52 5.58 24.87
CA ALA A 274 -14.44 4.48 25.07
C ALA A 274 -14.55 3.58 23.82
N LEU A 275 -14.53 4.18 22.64
CA LEU A 275 -14.53 3.44 21.38
C LEU A 275 -13.26 2.59 21.25
N ASN A 276 -12.10 3.18 21.51
CA ASN A 276 -10.81 2.49 21.48
C ASN A 276 -10.76 1.31 22.46
N GLU A 277 -11.27 1.49 23.69
CA GLU A 277 -11.32 0.42 24.68
C GLU A 277 -12.21 -0.75 24.23
N ILE A 278 -13.39 -0.46 23.67
CA ILE A 278 -14.30 -1.50 23.16
C ILE A 278 -13.66 -2.27 21.97
N LEU A 279 -13.00 -1.57 21.08
CA LEU A 279 -12.33 -2.19 19.94
C LEU A 279 -11.15 -3.06 20.38
N LEU A 280 -10.35 -2.59 21.36
CA LEU A 280 -9.24 -3.34 21.90
C LEU A 280 -9.73 -4.63 22.60
N ASP A 281 -10.73 -4.53 23.48
CA ASP A 281 -11.31 -5.69 24.17
C ASP A 281 -11.85 -6.74 23.18
N TRP A 282 -12.45 -6.27 22.09
CA TRP A 282 -12.96 -7.13 21.04
C TRP A 282 -11.86 -7.92 20.33
N VAL A 283 -10.78 -7.28 19.85
CA VAL A 283 -9.70 -7.98 19.15
C VAL A 283 -8.87 -8.87 20.08
N GLN A 284 -8.78 -8.54 21.37
CA GLN A 284 -8.16 -9.41 22.38
C GLN A 284 -8.91 -10.74 22.54
N GLY A 285 -10.20 -10.77 22.15
CA GLY A 285 -11.01 -11.98 22.13
C GLY A 285 -10.73 -12.93 20.96
N PHE A 286 -9.99 -12.50 19.94
CA PHE A 286 -9.70 -13.33 18.76
C PHE A 286 -8.81 -14.52 19.10
N GLU A 287 -8.92 -15.60 18.31
CA GLU A 287 -8.01 -16.74 18.40
C GLU A 287 -6.60 -16.30 17.98
N TYR A 288 -5.59 -16.57 18.83
CA TYR A 288 -4.21 -16.30 18.46
C TYR A 288 -3.66 -17.44 17.60
N LYS A 289 -3.17 -17.09 16.40
CA LYS A 289 -2.63 -18.05 15.46
C LYS A 289 -1.49 -17.40 14.66
N ARG A 290 -0.39 -18.12 14.51
CA ARG A 290 0.69 -17.82 13.56
C ARG A 290 0.74 -18.89 12.49
N SER A 291 1.03 -18.51 11.25
CA SER A 291 1.32 -19.45 10.18
C SER A 291 2.73 -20.05 10.32
N GLY A 292 3.05 -21.02 9.46
CA GLY A 292 4.36 -21.73 9.51
C GLY A 292 5.52 -20.87 9.02
N LEU A 293 6.75 -21.36 9.24
CA LEU A 293 8.02 -20.64 9.07
C LEU A 293 8.35 -20.14 7.65
N ASN A 294 7.65 -20.58 6.62
CA ASN A 294 8.01 -20.28 5.22
C ASN A 294 7.12 -19.24 4.53
N ASP A 295 6.00 -18.90 5.16
CA ASP A 295 5.02 -17.95 4.65
C ASP A 295 4.94 -16.74 5.60
N SER A 296 4.33 -15.65 5.16
CA SER A 296 3.98 -14.57 6.06
C SER A 296 3.08 -15.11 7.18
N ASP A 297 3.41 -14.82 8.44
CA ASP A 297 2.53 -15.13 9.58
C ASP A 297 1.41 -14.08 9.74
N PHE A 298 1.42 -13.03 8.93
CA PHE A 298 0.40 -12.02 8.90
C PHE A 298 -0.92 -12.54 8.32
N THR A 299 -1.97 -12.52 9.11
CA THR A 299 -3.33 -12.82 8.62
C THR A 299 -3.90 -11.57 7.95
N ASN A 300 -4.31 -11.65 6.68
CA ASN A 300 -4.95 -10.53 6.01
C ASN A 300 -6.14 -10.01 6.82
N LEU A 301 -6.40 -8.69 6.76
CA LEU A 301 -7.32 -8.05 7.69
C LEU A 301 -8.80 -8.43 7.47
N VAL A 302 -9.16 -8.90 6.28
CA VAL A 302 -10.50 -9.41 5.96
C VAL A 302 -10.74 -10.73 6.69
N ASP A 303 -9.75 -11.61 6.75
CA ASP A 303 -9.81 -12.85 7.50
C ASP A 303 -9.69 -12.61 9.01
N CYS A 304 -8.84 -11.68 9.42
CA CYS A 304 -8.69 -11.28 10.82
C CYS A 304 -10.03 -10.81 11.41
N ILE A 305 -10.74 -9.91 10.73
CA ILE A 305 -12.04 -9.37 11.20
C ILE A 305 -13.15 -10.43 11.21
N SER A 306 -13.03 -11.46 10.36
CA SER A 306 -13.98 -12.59 10.32
C SER A 306 -13.68 -13.72 11.30
N GLY A 307 -12.63 -13.58 12.12
CA GLY A 307 -12.32 -14.51 13.22
C GLY A 307 -11.51 -15.74 12.82
N LYS A 308 -10.77 -15.72 11.69
CA LYS A 308 -9.95 -16.85 11.23
C LYS A 308 -8.61 -17.03 11.96
N GLY A 309 -8.45 -16.46 13.13
CA GLY A 309 -7.20 -16.48 13.89
C GLY A 309 -6.21 -15.42 13.35
N SER A 310 -5.42 -14.85 14.24
CA SER A 310 -4.52 -13.74 13.93
C SER A 310 -3.44 -13.60 14.98
N ASP A 311 -2.36 -12.92 14.61
CA ASP A 311 -1.23 -12.59 15.46
C ASP A 311 -1.26 -11.14 15.95
N CYS A 312 -0.17 -10.65 16.55
CA CYS A 312 -0.10 -9.33 17.17
C CYS A 312 -0.18 -8.19 16.15
N ASP A 313 0.53 -8.31 15.01
CA ASP A 313 0.59 -7.25 14.01
C ASP A 313 -0.67 -7.18 13.17
N SER A 314 -1.28 -8.31 12.79
CA SER A 314 -2.57 -8.37 12.11
C SER A 314 -3.68 -7.69 12.94
N ARG A 315 -3.76 -7.99 14.24
CA ARG A 315 -4.75 -7.37 15.14
C ARG A 315 -4.49 -5.87 15.33
N SER A 316 -3.22 -5.50 15.51
CA SER A 316 -2.83 -4.11 15.72
C SER A 316 -3.10 -3.28 14.47
N LEU A 317 -2.77 -3.79 13.27
CA LEU A 317 -3.05 -3.10 12.02
C LEU A 317 -4.56 -3.02 11.72
N LEU A 318 -5.35 -4.06 12.07
CA LEU A 318 -6.81 -4.01 11.98
C LEU A 318 -7.38 -2.87 12.82
N LEU A 319 -6.91 -2.70 14.06
CA LEU A 319 -7.33 -1.58 14.90
C LEU A 319 -6.94 -0.23 14.29
N CYS A 320 -5.75 -0.12 13.72
CA CYS A 320 -5.33 1.10 13.02
C CYS A 320 -6.29 1.44 11.86
N VAL A 321 -6.68 0.45 11.03
CA VAL A 321 -7.65 0.67 9.95
C VAL A 321 -8.99 1.16 10.48
N LEU A 322 -9.54 0.50 11.51
CA LEU A 322 -10.84 0.88 12.09
C LEU A 322 -10.79 2.27 12.74
N LEU A 323 -9.75 2.57 13.51
CA LEU A 323 -9.58 3.88 14.16
C LEU A 323 -9.46 5.00 13.13
N THR A 324 -8.72 4.78 12.04
CA THR A 324 -8.60 5.76 10.94
C THR A 324 -9.97 6.02 10.28
N HIS A 325 -10.81 5.00 10.05
CA HIS A 325 -12.18 5.18 9.57
C HIS A 325 -13.03 6.03 10.53
N TYR A 326 -12.69 6.04 11.81
CA TYR A 326 -13.42 6.84 12.82
C TYR A 326 -12.81 8.23 13.04
N GLY A 327 -11.77 8.58 12.28
CA GLY A 327 -11.07 9.87 12.37
C GLY A 327 -10.09 9.96 13.53
N ILE A 328 -9.73 8.81 14.13
CA ILE A 328 -8.72 8.73 15.20
C ILE A 328 -7.37 8.37 14.57
N LYS A 329 -6.41 9.28 14.66
CA LYS A 329 -5.05 9.03 14.16
C LYS A 329 -4.43 7.87 14.91
N SER A 330 -3.83 6.95 14.17
CA SER A 330 -3.25 5.73 14.72
C SER A 330 -1.90 5.40 14.07
N ALA A 331 -1.10 4.57 14.72
CA ALA A 331 0.17 4.06 14.22
C ALA A 331 0.38 2.63 14.70
N LEU A 332 1.12 1.85 13.92
CA LEU A 332 1.58 0.54 14.34
C LEU A 332 2.99 0.69 14.92
N PHE A 333 3.30 0.01 16.01
CA PHE A 333 4.61 -0.03 16.63
C PHE A 333 5.15 -1.45 16.61
N ILE A 334 6.34 -1.62 16.04
CA ILE A 334 6.98 -2.92 15.85
C ILE A 334 8.25 -2.98 16.67
N SER A 335 8.49 -4.11 17.30
CA SER A 335 9.74 -4.37 18.00
C SER A 335 10.32 -5.73 17.61
N PRO A 336 11.41 -5.76 16.83
CA PRO A 336 12.13 -7.01 16.56
C PRO A 336 12.72 -7.62 17.83
N GLN A 337 13.14 -6.79 18.79
CA GLN A 337 13.75 -7.26 20.04
C GLN A 337 12.73 -7.97 20.94
N TYR A 338 11.48 -7.53 20.92
CA TYR A 338 10.39 -8.16 21.65
C TYR A 338 9.64 -9.20 20.81
N ALA A 339 9.96 -9.31 19.50
CA ALA A 339 9.23 -10.12 18.53
C ALA A 339 7.72 -9.84 18.62
N HIS A 340 7.35 -8.58 18.69
CA HIS A 340 5.99 -8.15 19.00
C HIS A 340 5.58 -6.87 18.27
N ALA A 341 4.26 -6.70 18.12
CA ALA A 341 3.63 -5.51 17.59
C ALA A 341 2.47 -5.05 18.46
N VAL A 342 2.34 -3.74 18.63
CA VAL A 342 1.22 -3.08 19.31
C VAL A 342 0.71 -1.92 18.45
N TYR A 343 -0.56 -1.54 18.60
CA TYR A 343 -1.03 -0.29 18.00
C TYR A 343 -0.91 0.87 18.98
N GLY A 344 -0.93 2.07 18.43
CA GLY A 344 -1.10 3.31 19.19
C GLY A 344 -2.18 4.19 18.59
N ALA A 345 -2.90 4.91 19.43
CA ALA A 345 -3.97 5.81 19.03
C ALA A 345 -3.76 7.21 19.63
N ASP A 346 -4.05 8.27 18.87
CA ASP A 346 -4.04 9.66 19.35
C ASP A 346 -5.23 9.91 20.28
N ILE A 347 -5.10 9.44 21.51
CA ILE A 347 -6.11 9.56 22.56
C ILE A 347 -5.50 10.22 23.79
N LYS A 348 -6.17 11.27 24.24
CA LYS A 348 -5.78 12.00 25.45
C LYS A 348 -6.25 11.23 26.69
N SER A 349 -5.44 10.29 27.15
CA SER A 349 -5.64 9.50 28.36
C SER A 349 -4.28 9.25 29.01
N ASP A 350 -4.26 8.90 30.29
CA ASP A 350 -3.07 8.43 30.99
C ASP A 350 -2.67 7.03 30.52
N GLY A 351 -1.38 6.69 30.62
CA GLY A 351 -0.86 5.38 30.27
C GLY A 351 0.44 5.44 29.45
N ALA A 352 0.92 4.29 29.04
CA ALA A 352 2.10 4.14 28.19
C ALA A 352 1.86 4.74 26.81
N LYS A 353 2.81 5.58 26.38
CA LYS A 353 2.77 6.28 25.08
C LYS A 353 4.10 6.23 24.37
N ILE A 354 4.06 6.29 23.05
CA ILE A 354 5.23 6.54 22.20
C ILE A 354 4.93 7.75 21.33
N SER A 355 5.87 8.69 21.29
CA SER A 355 5.80 9.87 20.43
C SER A 355 6.39 9.56 19.07
N ALA A 356 5.62 9.79 18.01
CA ALA A 356 6.06 9.62 16.62
C ALA A 356 5.33 10.61 15.71
N GLY A 357 6.04 11.19 14.72
CA GLY A 357 5.43 12.13 13.77
C GLY A 357 4.72 13.31 14.45
N GLY A 358 5.20 13.78 15.60
CA GLY A 358 4.61 14.89 16.37
C GLY A 358 3.34 14.54 17.13
N THR A 359 2.99 13.27 17.28
CA THR A 359 1.81 12.77 18.00
C THR A 359 2.21 11.81 19.11
N ASP A 360 1.60 11.92 20.28
CA ASP A 360 1.75 10.99 21.40
C ASP A 360 0.67 9.91 21.31
N PHE A 361 1.05 8.73 20.88
CA PHE A 361 0.15 7.60 20.69
C PHE A 361 0.01 6.80 21.99
N LEU A 362 -1.21 6.67 22.52
CA LEU A 362 -1.54 5.77 23.62
C LEU A 362 -1.47 4.32 23.13
N LEU A 363 -0.62 3.50 23.73
CA LEU A 363 -0.39 2.13 23.29
C LEU A 363 -1.54 1.20 23.67
N GLY A 364 -1.74 0.14 22.86
CA GLY A 364 -2.70 -0.92 23.15
C GLY A 364 -2.16 -2.30 22.80
N GLU A 365 -2.18 -3.19 23.80
CA GLU A 365 -1.77 -4.59 23.70
C GLU A 365 -2.93 -5.45 23.20
N THR A 366 -2.79 -6.04 22.00
CA THR A 366 -3.89 -6.76 21.31
C THR A 366 -3.96 -8.26 21.62
N THR A 367 -2.94 -8.84 22.24
CA THR A 367 -2.83 -10.29 22.42
C THR A 367 -3.18 -10.77 23.83
N ALA A 368 -3.09 -9.89 24.82
CA ALA A 368 -3.39 -10.20 26.21
C ALA A 368 -4.81 -9.74 26.59
N LYS A 369 -5.67 -10.68 26.98
CA LYS A 369 -7.07 -10.41 27.31
C LYS A 369 -7.21 -9.52 28.54
N GLY A 370 -8.11 -8.53 28.48
CA GLY A 370 -8.46 -7.65 29.58
C GLY A 370 -7.43 -6.57 29.90
N ILE A 371 -6.39 -6.41 29.09
CA ILE A 371 -5.42 -5.32 29.22
C ILE A 371 -6.02 -4.05 28.62
N LYS A 372 -6.08 -2.99 29.43
CA LYS A 372 -6.64 -1.69 29.04
C LYS A 372 -5.67 -0.91 28.13
N PRO A 373 -6.17 0.02 27.27
CA PRO A 373 -5.32 0.97 26.59
C PRO A 373 -4.39 1.71 27.56
N GLY A 374 -3.14 1.90 27.17
CA GLY A 374 -2.11 2.52 28.01
C GLY A 374 -1.40 1.57 28.98
N LEU A 375 -1.72 0.28 28.97
CA LEU A 375 -1.00 -0.74 29.73
C LEU A 375 -0.22 -1.65 28.78
N ILE A 376 1.06 -1.81 29.05
CA ILE A 376 1.98 -2.75 28.39
C ILE A 376 2.78 -3.52 29.44
N ALA A 377 3.30 -4.68 29.09
CA ALA A 377 4.13 -5.46 29.99
C ALA A 377 5.41 -4.67 30.37
N GLU A 378 5.84 -4.79 31.62
CA GLU A 378 7.01 -4.02 32.15
C GLU A 378 8.29 -4.32 31.36
N ASP A 379 8.50 -5.56 30.98
CA ASP A 379 9.65 -6.01 30.17
C ASP A 379 9.63 -5.48 28.71
N MET A 380 8.49 -4.94 28.26
CA MET A 380 8.32 -4.30 26.94
C MET A 380 8.25 -2.76 27.01
N SER A 381 8.50 -2.16 28.19
CA SER A 381 8.32 -0.73 28.44
C SER A 381 9.42 0.16 27.84
N ASP A 382 10.54 -0.40 27.39
CA ASP A 382 11.63 0.38 26.77
C ASP A 382 11.20 0.86 25.37
N THR A 383 10.80 2.13 25.30
CA THR A 383 10.30 2.77 24.08
C THR A 383 11.33 2.87 22.96
N ALA A 384 12.63 2.79 23.25
CA ALA A 384 13.70 2.83 22.25
C ALA A 384 13.77 1.54 21.41
N LYS A 385 13.12 0.47 21.84
CA LYS A 385 13.03 -0.80 21.11
C LYS A 385 11.84 -0.90 20.15
N TRP A 386 10.98 0.09 20.15
CA TRP A 386 9.85 0.18 19.26
C TRP A 386 10.12 1.17 18.14
N PHE A 387 9.84 0.80 16.91
CA PHE A 387 9.83 1.76 15.81
C PHE A 387 8.40 1.94 15.27
N PRO A 388 8.03 3.18 14.95
CA PRO A 388 6.69 3.49 14.48
C PRO A 388 6.53 3.21 12.99
N VAL A 389 5.41 2.63 12.62
CA VAL A 389 4.88 2.66 11.24
C VAL A 389 3.77 3.72 11.24
N LEU A 390 4.09 4.89 10.71
CA LEU A 390 3.09 5.95 10.54
C LEU A 390 2.20 5.59 9.36
N LEU A 391 0.89 5.68 9.60
CA LEU A 391 -0.14 5.36 8.63
C LEU A 391 -0.77 6.66 8.08
N PRO A 392 -1.32 6.64 6.85
CA PRO A 392 -1.92 7.80 6.20
C PRO A 392 -3.05 8.46 6.97
#